data_4cf98cee6d113230f708183ed3befa6a
#
_entry.id   4cf98cee6d113230f708183ed3befa6a
#
_cell.length_a   1.000
_cell.length_b   1.000
_cell.length_c   1.000
_cell.angle_alpha   90.00
_cell.angle_beta   90.00
_cell.angle_gamma   90.00
#
_symmetry.space_group_name_H-M   'P 1'
#
loop_
_entity.id
_entity.type
_entity.pdbx_description
1 polymer ?
#
loop_
_entity_poly.entity_id
_entity_poly.type
_entity_poly.pdbx_seq_one_letter_code
_entity_poly.pdbx_strand_id
1 'polypeptide(L)'
;MIIESKGKITEEFYALGNSALPSYLLMGGSPVLFDSGMTVMGPLYLQDLKKTLGDPNRLSYLFLTHSHFDHAGSAPFLKRNIPGLKVAAGKLAADIFKRPNAIQLIQSLSRPMEEKFKSQVGEEDVAFRGLDLDRVLEDGEEIELERGTAIRVIATPGHTRDAVCYYIPKLKALVGGEAVGTFDRQFNVRPVFLSSYDDYLSSLEKLRTLKIDLLLLGHHFALIEDAQAMIPKAIEATQAYGKRIEEELKANGGNQDAVVKKVFQEDYVERKLINQEERPFLINLTAQIKAMAERKK
;
A
#
# COMPACT_ATOMS: atom_id res chain seq x y z
N MET A 1 3.85 -1.71 19.86
CA MET A 1 3.51 -3.18 19.67
C MET A 1 3.19 -3.41 18.20
N ILE A 2 3.70 -4.50 17.59
CA ILE A 2 3.33 -4.94 16.22
C ILE A 2 2.22 -5.97 16.34
N ILE A 3 1.13 -5.79 15.61
CA ILE A 3 -0.02 -6.70 15.58
C ILE A 3 -0.35 -7.09 14.14
N GLU A 4 -0.96 -8.25 13.96
CA GLU A 4 -1.48 -8.66 12.66
C GLU A 4 -2.67 -7.78 12.25
N SER A 5 -2.69 -7.31 11.00
CA SER A 5 -3.78 -6.48 10.45
C SER A 5 -5.00 -7.34 10.14
N LYS A 6 -5.78 -7.66 11.18
CA LYS A 6 -6.98 -8.51 11.07
C LYS A 6 -8.03 -8.17 12.11
N GLY A 7 -9.26 -7.95 11.67
CA GLY A 7 -10.38 -7.65 12.56
C GLY A 7 -10.23 -6.29 13.24
N LYS A 8 -10.67 -6.19 14.49
CA LYS A 8 -10.62 -4.93 15.26
C LYS A 8 -9.17 -4.57 15.63
N ILE A 9 -8.70 -3.42 15.19
CA ILE A 9 -7.37 -2.87 15.52
C ILE A 9 -7.45 -1.94 16.73
N THR A 10 -8.37 -0.96 16.67
CA THR A 10 -8.73 -0.05 17.79
C THR A 10 -10.25 0.09 17.86
N GLU A 11 -10.75 0.98 18.70
CA GLU A 11 -12.20 1.27 18.72
C GLU A 11 -12.66 1.91 17.40
N GLU A 12 -11.77 2.67 16.74
CA GLU A 12 -12.08 3.40 15.51
C GLU A 12 -11.69 2.63 14.26
N PHE A 13 -10.69 1.72 14.32
CA PHE A 13 -10.15 1.05 13.13
C PHE A 13 -10.38 -0.46 13.13
N TYR A 14 -10.77 -0.97 11.95
CA TYR A 14 -10.84 -2.39 11.64
C TYR A 14 -10.00 -2.69 10.39
N ALA A 15 -9.34 -3.85 10.36
CA ALA A 15 -8.73 -4.41 9.17
C ALA A 15 -9.66 -5.48 8.60
N LEU A 16 -10.14 -5.28 7.38
CA LEU A 16 -11.01 -6.18 6.64
C LEU A 16 -10.19 -7.06 5.69
N GLY A 17 -10.74 -8.18 5.28
CA GLY A 17 -10.09 -9.14 4.40
C GLY A 17 -9.11 -10.04 5.14
N ASN A 18 -7.91 -10.17 4.62
CA ASN A 18 -6.83 -10.93 5.26
C ASN A 18 -5.63 -10.02 5.54
N SER A 19 -4.75 -10.45 6.44
CA SER A 19 -3.61 -9.63 6.86
C SER A 19 -2.60 -9.37 5.74
N ALA A 20 -2.51 -10.23 4.73
CA ALA A 20 -1.61 -10.00 3.60
C ALA A 20 -2.04 -8.79 2.75
N LEU A 21 -3.34 -8.53 2.68
CA LEU A 21 -3.98 -7.46 1.90
C LEU A 21 -5.09 -6.81 2.75
N PRO A 22 -4.74 -6.11 3.84
CA PRO A 22 -5.75 -5.49 4.68
C PRO A 22 -6.36 -4.26 3.97
N SER A 23 -7.67 -4.13 4.10
CA SER A 23 -8.36 -2.88 3.81
C SER A 23 -8.78 -2.27 5.15
N TYR A 24 -8.34 -1.05 5.45
CA TYR A 24 -8.59 -0.45 6.76
C TYR A 24 -9.86 0.37 6.76
N LEU A 25 -10.81 0.01 7.62
CA LEU A 25 -12.06 0.73 7.81
C LEU A 25 -11.93 1.66 9.03
N LEU A 26 -12.07 2.94 8.82
CA LEU A 26 -12.26 3.94 9.87
C LEU A 26 -13.75 4.09 10.15
N MET A 27 -14.13 3.79 11.38
CA MET A 27 -15.49 3.90 11.87
C MET A 27 -15.87 5.36 12.17
N GLY A 28 -17.15 5.66 12.11
CA GLY A 28 -17.66 6.99 12.45
C GLY A 28 -19.07 7.20 11.92
N GLY A 29 -19.52 8.44 11.89
CA GLY A 29 -20.82 8.81 11.28
C GLY A 29 -20.80 8.62 9.77
N SER A 30 -19.67 8.91 9.13
CA SER A 30 -19.39 8.64 7.71
C SER A 30 -18.17 7.72 7.62
N PRO A 31 -18.34 6.39 7.72
CA PRO A 31 -17.23 5.46 7.65
C PRO A 31 -16.48 5.57 6.32
N VAL A 32 -15.17 5.36 6.35
CA VAL A 32 -14.33 5.38 5.15
C VAL A 32 -13.40 4.18 5.13
N LEU A 33 -13.05 3.72 3.93
CA LEU A 33 -12.17 2.59 3.69
C LEU A 33 -10.86 3.06 3.07
N PHE A 34 -9.75 2.43 3.42
CA PHE A 34 -8.44 2.68 2.83
C PHE A 34 -7.92 1.42 2.16
N ASP A 35 -7.59 1.54 0.88
CA ASP A 35 -7.21 0.47 -0.05
C ASP A 35 -8.28 -0.61 -0.25
N SER A 36 -8.12 -1.40 -1.27
CA SER A 36 -9.10 -2.40 -1.69
C SER A 36 -8.49 -3.70 -2.21
N GLY A 37 -7.22 -3.95 -1.89
CA GLY A 37 -6.56 -5.21 -2.22
C GLY A 37 -6.60 -5.58 -3.72
N MET A 38 -6.41 -6.87 -4.00
CA MET A 38 -6.51 -7.44 -5.35
C MET A 38 -7.98 -7.57 -5.79
N THR A 39 -8.21 -7.74 -7.09
CA THR A 39 -9.54 -7.91 -7.69
C THR A 39 -10.39 -8.97 -7.01
N VAL A 40 -9.81 -10.12 -6.69
CA VAL A 40 -10.48 -11.26 -6.03
C VAL A 40 -10.94 -11.00 -4.60
N MET A 41 -10.45 -9.94 -3.97
CA MET A 41 -10.77 -9.60 -2.58
C MET A 41 -12.11 -8.85 -2.46
N GLY A 42 -12.65 -8.31 -3.54
CA GLY A 42 -13.86 -7.49 -3.53
C GLY A 42 -15.06 -8.12 -2.81
N PRO A 43 -15.44 -9.36 -3.13
CA PRO A 43 -16.55 -10.05 -2.45
C PRO A 43 -16.30 -10.23 -0.95
N LEU A 44 -15.05 -10.54 -0.55
CA LEU A 44 -14.67 -10.69 0.86
C LEU A 44 -14.79 -9.36 1.61
N TYR A 45 -14.25 -8.26 1.04
CA TYR A 45 -14.39 -6.94 1.66
C TYR A 45 -15.85 -6.51 1.79
N LEU A 46 -16.69 -6.77 0.77
CA LEU A 46 -18.11 -6.47 0.84
C LEU A 46 -18.80 -7.27 1.95
N GLN A 47 -18.44 -8.55 2.12
CA GLN A 47 -18.94 -9.39 3.20
C GLN A 47 -18.51 -8.84 4.58
N ASP A 48 -17.25 -8.47 4.74
CA ASP A 48 -16.74 -7.94 6.00
C ASP A 48 -17.31 -6.55 6.32
N LEU A 49 -17.56 -5.71 5.30
CA LEU A 49 -18.28 -4.45 5.46
C LEU A 49 -19.71 -4.69 5.96
N LYS A 50 -20.43 -5.69 5.40
CA LYS A 50 -21.78 -6.07 5.89
C LYS A 50 -21.74 -6.49 7.34
N LYS A 51 -20.76 -7.30 7.75
CA LYS A 51 -20.61 -7.75 9.14
C LYS A 51 -20.29 -6.60 10.10
N THR A 52 -19.42 -5.66 9.66
CA THR A 52 -18.88 -4.61 10.55
C THR A 52 -19.80 -3.39 10.62
N LEU A 53 -20.38 -2.97 9.49
CA LEU A 53 -21.24 -1.78 9.40
C LEU A 53 -22.75 -2.11 9.52
N GLY A 54 -23.14 -3.38 9.31
CA GLY A 54 -24.54 -3.79 9.11
C GLY A 54 -25.01 -3.48 7.68
N ASP A 55 -24.90 -2.23 7.25
CA ASP A 55 -25.21 -1.78 5.90
C ASP A 55 -23.96 -1.20 5.23
N PRO A 56 -23.44 -1.82 4.14
CA PRO A 56 -22.28 -1.30 3.39
C PRO A 56 -22.52 0.08 2.75
N ASN A 57 -23.78 0.45 2.48
CA ASN A 57 -24.12 1.74 1.91
C ASN A 57 -23.82 2.94 2.83
N ARG A 58 -23.51 2.67 4.10
CA ARG A 58 -22.98 3.68 5.03
C ARG A 58 -21.56 4.12 4.68
N LEU A 59 -20.82 3.33 3.90
CA LEU A 59 -19.45 3.66 3.49
C LEU A 59 -19.48 4.87 2.55
N SER A 60 -18.82 5.96 2.95
CA SER A 60 -18.86 7.22 2.22
C SER A 60 -17.73 7.35 1.19
N TYR A 61 -16.52 6.91 1.55
CA TYR A 61 -15.34 6.98 0.71
C TYR A 61 -14.51 5.69 0.75
N LEU A 62 -13.91 5.37 -0.39
CA LEU A 62 -12.75 4.51 -0.52
C LEU A 62 -11.56 5.38 -0.93
N PHE A 63 -10.56 5.50 -0.07
CA PHE A 63 -9.30 6.18 -0.31
C PHE A 63 -8.23 5.19 -0.73
N LEU A 64 -7.57 5.42 -1.86
CA LEU A 64 -6.49 4.55 -2.35
C LEU A 64 -5.14 5.21 -2.07
N THR A 65 -4.22 4.45 -1.49
CA THR A 65 -2.87 4.93 -1.21
C THR A 65 -2.03 5.07 -2.48
N HIS A 66 -2.18 4.15 -3.43
CA HIS A 66 -1.50 4.18 -4.72
C HIS A 66 -2.16 3.21 -5.72
N SER A 67 -1.65 3.19 -6.96
CA SER A 67 -2.30 2.51 -8.08
C SER A 67 -1.91 1.06 -8.29
N HIS A 68 -1.17 0.41 -7.39
CA HIS A 68 -0.83 -1.00 -7.54
C HIS A 68 -2.08 -1.89 -7.49
N PHE A 69 -2.00 -3.01 -8.22
CA PHE A 69 -3.12 -3.95 -8.41
C PHE A 69 -3.61 -4.60 -7.11
N ASP A 70 -2.73 -4.71 -6.12
CA ASP A 70 -2.99 -5.27 -4.81
C ASP A 70 -3.42 -4.23 -3.75
N HIS A 71 -3.61 -2.97 -4.15
CA HIS A 71 -4.20 -1.88 -3.35
C HIS A 71 -5.48 -1.33 -3.98
N ALA A 72 -5.53 -1.24 -5.31
CA ALA A 72 -6.67 -0.64 -6.03
C ALA A 72 -7.55 -1.66 -6.77
N GLY A 73 -7.18 -2.95 -6.75
CA GLY A 73 -7.78 -3.97 -7.60
C GLY A 73 -9.29 -4.13 -7.46
N SER A 74 -9.80 -4.17 -6.23
CA SER A 74 -11.24 -4.32 -5.96
C SER A 74 -12.02 -3.01 -5.96
N ALA A 75 -11.39 -1.86 -6.13
CA ALA A 75 -12.10 -0.57 -6.10
C ALA A 75 -13.26 -0.50 -7.10
N PRO A 76 -13.13 -0.94 -8.38
CA PRO A 76 -14.25 -0.96 -9.30
C PRO A 76 -15.38 -1.89 -8.87
N PHE A 77 -15.06 -3.05 -8.27
CA PHE A 77 -16.06 -3.98 -7.74
C PHE A 77 -16.84 -3.33 -6.59
N LEU A 78 -16.16 -2.77 -5.61
CA LEU A 78 -16.80 -2.12 -4.47
C LEU A 78 -17.67 -0.94 -4.92
N LYS A 79 -17.19 -0.12 -5.87
CA LYS A 79 -17.94 1.01 -6.41
C LYS A 79 -19.23 0.58 -7.12
N ARG A 80 -19.23 -0.57 -7.81
CA ARG A 80 -20.45 -1.12 -8.44
C ARG A 80 -21.44 -1.70 -7.44
N ASN A 81 -20.96 -2.25 -6.33
CA ASN A 81 -21.77 -2.98 -5.36
C ASN A 81 -22.19 -2.15 -4.13
N ILE A 82 -21.67 -0.93 -3.99
CA ILE A 82 -22.02 -0.01 -2.91
C ILE A 82 -22.49 1.31 -3.53
N PRO A 83 -23.79 1.48 -3.76
CA PRO A 83 -24.35 2.71 -4.31
C PRO A 83 -23.96 3.94 -3.47
N GLY A 84 -23.45 4.98 -4.13
CA GLY A 84 -23.03 6.22 -3.45
C GLY A 84 -21.58 6.21 -2.92
N LEU A 85 -20.88 5.07 -2.98
CA LEU A 85 -19.46 5.02 -2.64
C LEU A 85 -18.64 5.93 -3.56
N LYS A 86 -17.91 6.86 -2.98
CA LYS A 86 -16.95 7.72 -3.70
C LYS A 86 -15.56 7.16 -3.60
N VAL A 87 -14.84 7.09 -4.72
CA VAL A 87 -13.44 6.65 -4.75
C VAL A 87 -12.54 7.86 -4.94
N ALA A 88 -11.52 7.96 -4.08
CA ALA A 88 -10.57 9.07 -4.09
C ALA A 88 -9.12 8.56 -4.07
N ALA A 89 -8.25 9.22 -4.80
CA ALA A 89 -6.80 8.94 -4.83
C ALA A 89 -6.02 10.17 -5.30
N GLY A 90 -4.68 10.12 -5.19
CA GLY A 90 -3.81 11.17 -5.68
C GLY A 90 -3.93 11.40 -7.19
N LYS A 91 -3.55 12.60 -7.64
CA LYS A 91 -3.70 13.04 -9.04
C LYS A 91 -3.05 12.10 -10.06
N LEU A 92 -1.84 11.60 -9.77
CA LEU A 92 -1.16 10.69 -10.70
C LEU A 92 -1.87 9.33 -10.81
N ALA A 93 -2.49 8.84 -9.74
CA ALA A 93 -3.30 7.62 -9.78
C ALA A 93 -4.50 7.78 -10.71
N ALA A 94 -5.17 8.95 -10.71
CA ALA A 94 -6.27 9.25 -11.60
C ALA A 94 -5.91 9.08 -13.08
N ASP A 95 -4.70 9.52 -13.45
CA ASP A 95 -4.18 9.36 -14.81
C ASP A 95 -3.80 7.90 -15.11
N ILE A 96 -3.22 7.19 -14.14
CA ILE A 96 -2.78 5.79 -14.30
C ILE A 96 -4.00 4.90 -14.55
N PHE A 97 -5.07 5.03 -13.79
CA PHE A 97 -6.27 4.19 -13.90
C PHE A 97 -7.02 4.33 -15.24
N LYS A 98 -6.70 5.35 -16.04
CA LYS A 98 -7.27 5.58 -17.38
C LYS A 98 -6.37 5.10 -18.52
N ARG A 99 -5.10 4.78 -18.24
CA ARG A 99 -4.13 4.38 -19.28
C ARG A 99 -4.34 2.92 -19.69
N PRO A 100 -4.55 2.61 -20.98
CA PRO A 100 -4.78 1.23 -21.41
C PRO A 100 -3.67 0.25 -21.00
N ASN A 101 -2.40 0.67 -21.10
CA ASN A 101 -1.27 -0.17 -20.70
C ASN A 101 -1.21 -0.43 -19.19
N ALA A 102 -1.59 0.53 -18.35
CA ALA A 102 -1.66 0.33 -16.90
C ALA A 102 -2.83 -0.60 -16.53
N ILE A 103 -3.99 -0.43 -17.17
CA ILE A 103 -5.13 -1.34 -17.01
C ILE A 103 -4.75 -2.77 -17.40
N GLN A 104 -4.08 -2.95 -18.55
CA GLN A 104 -3.60 -4.27 -19.00
C GLN A 104 -2.59 -4.88 -18.01
N LEU A 105 -1.70 -4.07 -17.43
CA LEU A 105 -0.76 -4.52 -16.42
C LEU A 105 -1.49 -5.01 -15.16
N ILE A 106 -2.42 -4.21 -14.63
CA ILE A 106 -3.25 -4.60 -13.48
C ILE A 106 -3.98 -5.92 -13.76
N GLN A 107 -4.60 -6.06 -14.93
CA GLN A 107 -5.28 -7.29 -15.34
C GLN A 107 -4.32 -8.49 -15.41
N SER A 108 -3.13 -8.31 -16.00
CA SER A 108 -2.15 -9.39 -16.14
C SER A 108 -1.60 -9.88 -14.81
N LEU A 109 -1.44 -8.97 -13.83
CA LEU A 109 -1.00 -9.30 -12.47
C LEU A 109 -2.13 -9.91 -11.63
N SER A 110 -3.39 -9.53 -11.89
CA SER A 110 -4.56 -10.05 -11.17
C SER A 110 -4.99 -11.44 -11.65
N ARG A 111 -4.86 -11.73 -12.94
CA ARG A 111 -5.34 -12.98 -13.57
C ARG A 111 -4.93 -14.27 -12.86
N PRO A 112 -3.66 -14.49 -12.45
CA PRO A 112 -3.28 -15.73 -11.76
C PRO A 112 -4.07 -15.94 -10.46
N MET A 113 -4.39 -14.86 -9.75
CA MET A 113 -5.16 -14.94 -8.52
C MET A 113 -6.67 -15.11 -8.81
N GLU A 114 -7.19 -14.47 -9.85
CA GLU A 114 -8.56 -14.69 -10.33
C GLU A 114 -8.79 -16.15 -10.71
N GLU A 115 -7.86 -16.78 -11.41
CA GLU A 115 -7.91 -18.20 -11.76
C GLU A 115 -7.81 -19.09 -10.52
N LYS A 116 -6.85 -18.81 -9.62
CA LYS A 116 -6.62 -19.57 -8.38
C LYS A 116 -7.84 -19.55 -7.44
N PHE A 117 -8.50 -18.40 -7.31
CA PHE A 117 -9.63 -18.18 -6.40
C PHE A 117 -11.00 -18.19 -7.09
N LYS A 118 -11.10 -18.66 -8.32
CA LYS A 118 -12.33 -18.67 -9.11
C LYS A 118 -13.52 -19.32 -8.38
N SER A 119 -13.29 -20.43 -7.67
CA SER A 119 -14.35 -21.11 -6.90
C SER A 119 -14.85 -20.31 -5.68
N GLN A 120 -14.03 -19.42 -5.15
CA GLN A 120 -14.37 -18.56 -4.00
C GLN A 120 -15.08 -17.28 -4.45
N VAL A 121 -14.66 -16.73 -5.60
CA VAL A 121 -15.26 -15.55 -6.22
C VAL A 121 -16.63 -15.89 -6.84
N GLY A 122 -16.81 -17.13 -7.32
CA GLY A 122 -18.04 -17.58 -7.96
C GLY A 122 -18.27 -16.90 -9.31
N GLU A 123 -19.50 -16.39 -9.52
CA GLU A 123 -19.91 -15.69 -10.75
C GLU A 123 -19.72 -14.18 -10.67
N GLU A 124 -19.12 -13.66 -9.60
CA GLU A 124 -18.93 -12.22 -9.41
C GLU A 124 -17.96 -11.64 -10.45
N ASP A 125 -18.34 -10.55 -11.05
CA ASP A 125 -17.46 -9.80 -11.98
C ASP A 125 -16.45 -8.95 -11.19
N VAL A 126 -15.29 -9.51 -10.91
CA VAL A 126 -14.22 -8.84 -10.17
C VAL A 126 -13.19 -8.15 -11.07
N ALA A 127 -13.30 -8.28 -12.40
CA ALA A 127 -12.29 -7.79 -13.32
C ALA A 127 -12.08 -6.28 -13.24
N PHE A 128 -10.82 -5.86 -13.23
CA PHE A 128 -10.44 -4.46 -13.32
C PHE A 128 -10.46 -3.99 -14.79
N ARG A 129 -11.32 -3.01 -15.11
CA ARG A 129 -11.44 -2.46 -16.48
C ARG A 129 -11.11 -0.96 -16.54
N GLY A 130 -10.47 -0.44 -15.50
CA GLY A 130 -10.24 0.97 -15.27
C GLY A 130 -11.03 1.48 -14.08
N LEU A 131 -10.71 2.68 -13.65
CA LEU A 131 -11.34 3.29 -12.48
C LEU A 131 -11.45 4.81 -12.67
N ASP A 132 -12.67 5.31 -12.64
CA ASP A 132 -12.94 6.74 -12.56
C ASP A 132 -13.04 7.16 -11.09
N LEU A 133 -12.16 8.09 -10.71
CA LEU A 133 -12.18 8.67 -9.37
C LEU A 133 -13.29 9.73 -9.27
N ASP A 134 -13.99 9.74 -8.14
CA ASP A 134 -14.98 10.77 -7.80
C ASP A 134 -14.31 12.01 -7.21
N ARG A 135 -13.11 11.85 -6.63
CA ARG A 135 -12.30 12.94 -6.10
C ARG A 135 -10.81 12.68 -6.35
N VAL A 136 -10.16 13.68 -6.90
CA VAL A 136 -8.70 13.71 -7.04
C VAL A 136 -8.13 14.51 -5.89
N LEU A 137 -7.13 13.94 -5.21
CA LEU A 137 -6.56 14.48 -3.98
C LEU A 137 -5.22 15.15 -4.24
N GLU A 138 -4.96 16.23 -3.50
CA GLU A 138 -3.70 16.98 -3.54
C GLU A 138 -2.93 16.86 -2.21
N ASP A 139 -1.60 17.06 -2.27
CA ASP A 139 -0.74 17.06 -1.07
C ASP A 139 -1.17 18.18 -0.11
N GLY A 140 -1.31 17.84 1.17
CA GLY A 140 -1.73 18.78 2.22
C GLY A 140 -3.24 19.02 2.30
N GLU A 141 -4.04 18.43 1.39
CA GLU A 141 -5.49 18.56 1.42
C GLU A 141 -6.06 17.93 2.71
N GLU A 142 -7.00 18.64 3.33
CA GLU A 142 -7.75 18.15 4.49
C GLU A 142 -9.19 17.85 4.09
N ILE A 143 -9.62 16.62 4.42
CA ILE A 143 -10.97 16.12 4.11
C ILE A 143 -11.71 16.00 5.43
N GLU A 144 -12.63 16.90 5.66
CA GLU A 144 -13.50 16.85 6.83
C GLU A 144 -14.46 15.68 6.72
N LEU A 145 -14.46 14.85 7.76
CA LEU A 145 -15.46 13.84 8.02
C LEU A 145 -16.42 14.34 9.10
N GLU A 146 -17.50 13.61 9.32
CA GLU A 146 -18.43 13.97 10.38
C GLU A 146 -17.78 13.95 11.78
N ARG A 147 -18.32 14.73 12.70
CA ARG A 147 -17.90 14.83 14.11
C ARG A 147 -16.48 15.41 14.31
N GLY A 148 -16.02 16.26 13.39
CA GLY A 148 -14.74 16.95 13.51
C GLY A 148 -13.54 16.00 13.43
N THR A 149 -13.65 14.93 12.65
CA THR A 149 -12.54 14.09 12.26
C THR A 149 -12.12 14.51 10.86
N ALA A 150 -10.86 14.90 10.68
CA ALA A 150 -10.29 15.24 9.38
C ALA A 150 -9.24 14.21 8.97
N ILE A 151 -9.14 13.98 7.66
CA ILE A 151 -8.07 13.20 7.03
C ILE A 151 -7.18 14.17 6.28
N ARG A 152 -5.89 14.20 6.61
CA ARG A 152 -4.88 14.94 5.83
C ARG A 152 -4.22 14.03 4.84
N VAL A 153 -4.23 14.43 3.58
CA VAL A 153 -3.51 13.75 2.49
C VAL A 153 -2.04 14.18 2.50
N ILE A 154 -1.14 13.23 2.42
CA ILE A 154 0.30 13.49 2.40
C ILE A 154 0.88 12.75 1.21
N ALA A 155 1.37 13.48 0.20
CA ALA A 155 2.10 12.86 -0.90
C ALA A 155 3.41 12.25 -0.40
N THR A 156 3.59 10.96 -0.68
CA THR A 156 4.74 10.16 -0.25
C THR A 156 5.32 9.35 -1.41
N PRO A 157 5.78 10.04 -2.49
CA PRO A 157 6.39 9.34 -3.62
C PRO A 157 7.65 8.57 -3.20
N GLY A 158 8.00 7.55 -3.99
CA GLY A 158 9.20 6.74 -3.79
C GLY A 158 8.92 5.25 -3.92
N HIS A 159 7.91 4.70 -3.25
CA HIS A 159 7.39 3.38 -3.57
C HIS A 159 6.80 3.42 -4.99
N THR A 160 5.78 4.18 -5.19
CA THR A 160 5.31 4.63 -6.50
C THR A 160 5.38 6.15 -6.60
N ARG A 161 5.21 6.70 -7.80
CA ARG A 161 5.17 8.17 -7.99
C ARG A 161 3.86 8.78 -7.51
N ASP A 162 2.79 8.01 -7.49
CA ASP A 162 1.42 8.41 -7.14
C ASP A 162 1.07 8.13 -5.67
N ALA A 163 2.01 7.59 -4.89
CA ALA A 163 1.76 7.20 -3.51
C ALA A 163 1.39 8.39 -2.61
N VAL A 164 0.37 8.17 -1.80
CA VAL A 164 -0.09 9.08 -0.75
C VAL A 164 -0.33 8.31 0.55
N CYS A 165 -0.07 8.95 1.67
CA CYS A 165 -0.50 8.50 2.99
C CYS A 165 -1.70 9.32 3.45
N TYR A 166 -2.47 8.75 4.38
CA TYR A 166 -3.60 9.43 5.01
C TYR A 166 -3.35 9.54 6.50
N TYR A 167 -3.24 10.77 6.99
CA TYR A 167 -3.03 11.06 8.40
C TYR A 167 -4.31 11.57 9.03
N ILE A 168 -4.70 10.99 10.16
CA ILE A 168 -5.87 11.39 10.95
C ILE A 168 -5.37 12.02 12.25
N PRO A 169 -5.21 13.37 12.30
CA PRO A 169 -4.56 14.06 13.42
C PRO A 169 -5.20 13.79 14.77
N LYS A 170 -6.54 13.75 14.82
CA LYS A 170 -7.32 13.50 16.04
C LYS A 170 -7.00 12.15 16.69
N LEU A 171 -6.69 11.15 15.87
CA LEU A 171 -6.37 9.79 16.31
C LEU A 171 -4.86 9.52 16.31
N LYS A 172 -4.05 10.47 15.83
CA LYS A 172 -2.63 10.30 15.56
C LYS A 172 -2.36 9.01 14.77
N ALA A 173 -3.26 8.69 13.84
CA ALA A 173 -3.22 7.50 13.04
C ALA A 173 -2.70 7.83 11.63
N LEU A 174 -1.79 6.99 11.12
CA LEU A 174 -1.26 7.09 9.77
C LEU A 174 -1.59 5.80 9.00
N VAL A 175 -2.36 5.92 7.93
CA VAL A 175 -2.45 4.88 6.90
C VAL A 175 -1.27 5.10 5.97
N GLY A 176 -0.25 4.28 6.12
CA GLY A 176 1.05 4.48 5.50
C GLY A 176 1.22 3.80 4.14
N GLY A 177 0.31 2.90 3.76
CA GLY A 177 0.52 2.06 2.58
C GLY A 177 1.89 1.39 2.63
N GLU A 178 2.71 1.61 1.61
CA GLU A 178 4.08 1.11 1.54
C GLU A 178 5.16 2.21 1.66
N ALA A 179 4.75 3.43 2.04
CA ALA A 179 5.69 4.55 2.21
C ALA A 179 6.67 4.36 3.38
N VAL A 180 6.34 3.49 4.35
CA VAL A 180 7.17 3.23 5.54
C VAL A 180 7.92 1.88 5.44
N GLY A 181 7.74 1.17 4.34
CA GLY A 181 8.30 -0.17 4.16
C GLY A 181 7.40 -1.28 4.71
N THR A 182 7.99 -2.47 4.77
CA THR A 182 7.37 -3.69 5.29
C THR A 182 8.32 -4.39 6.23
N PHE A 183 7.93 -5.53 6.77
CA PHE A 183 8.81 -6.37 7.59
C PHE A 183 9.29 -7.60 6.82
N ASP A 184 10.55 -7.98 7.05
CA ASP A 184 11.04 -9.29 6.67
C ASP A 184 10.57 -10.37 7.68
N ARG A 185 10.94 -11.64 7.45
CA ARG A 185 10.57 -12.75 8.35
C ARG A 185 11.21 -12.68 9.74
N GLN A 186 12.19 -11.82 9.93
CA GLN A 186 12.86 -11.55 11.22
C GLN A 186 12.37 -10.25 11.86
N PHE A 187 11.32 -9.64 11.33
CA PHE A 187 10.77 -8.36 11.76
C PHE A 187 11.74 -7.17 11.62
N ASN A 188 12.75 -7.26 10.75
CA ASN A 188 13.51 -6.09 10.35
C ASN A 188 12.72 -5.28 9.32
N VAL A 189 12.87 -3.97 9.39
CA VAL A 189 12.25 -3.07 8.41
C VAL A 189 12.92 -3.24 7.05
N ARG A 190 12.11 -3.49 6.04
CA ARG A 190 12.54 -3.63 4.67
C ARG A 190 11.99 -2.48 3.83
N PRO A 191 12.85 -1.64 3.23
CA PRO A 191 12.40 -0.58 2.34
C PRO A 191 11.83 -1.15 1.04
N VAL A 192 10.84 -0.45 0.46
CA VAL A 192 10.15 -0.86 -0.77
C VAL A 192 10.05 0.30 -1.78
N PHE A 193 11.12 1.09 -1.92
CA PHE A 193 11.18 2.11 -2.97
C PHE A 193 11.31 1.44 -4.35
N LEU A 194 10.37 1.69 -5.25
CA LEU A 194 10.39 1.09 -6.59
C LEU A 194 10.54 2.14 -7.69
N SER A 195 10.13 3.39 -7.42
CA SER A 195 10.19 4.47 -8.39
C SER A 195 11.33 5.47 -8.16
N SER A 196 11.70 5.73 -6.89
CA SER A 196 12.76 6.68 -6.53
C SER A 196 13.21 6.47 -5.10
N TYR A 197 14.52 6.28 -4.92
CA TYR A 197 15.15 6.19 -3.59
C TYR A 197 15.13 7.54 -2.86
N ASP A 198 15.48 8.62 -3.54
CA ASP A 198 15.59 9.95 -2.92
C ASP A 198 14.22 10.50 -2.52
N ASP A 199 13.19 10.29 -3.36
CA ASP A 199 11.82 10.66 -3.02
C ASP A 199 11.30 9.83 -1.83
N TYR A 200 11.66 8.54 -1.76
CA TYR A 200 11.26 7.67 -0.65
C TYR A 200 11.84 8.15 0.68
N LEU A 201 13.12 8.49 0.72
CA LEU A 201 13.76 9.09 1.90
C LEU A 201 13.13 10.43 2.27
N SER A 202 12.90 11.30 1.30
CA SER A 202 12.25 12.59 1.52
C SER A 202 10.85 12.42 2.09
N SER A 203 10.11 11.42 1.62
CA SER A 203 8.78 11.08 2.14
C SER A 203 8.84 10.60 3.58
N LEU A 204 9.79 9.73 3.93
CA LEU A 204 10.00 9.29 5.31
C LEU A 204 10.36 10.45 6.24
N GLU A 205 11.22 11.40 5.81
CA GLU A 205 11.56 12.60 6.57
C GLU A 205 10.34 13.51 6.79
N LYS A 206 9.46 13.64 5.79
CA LYS A 206 8.17 14.34 5.94
C LYS A 206 7.31 13.64 7.01
N LEU A 207 7.17 12.33 6.95
CA LEU A 207 6.38 11.56 7.93
C LEU A 207 6.97 11.60 9.34
N ARG A 208 8.30 11.75 9.50
CA ARG A 208 8.96 11.86 10.80
C ARG A 208 8.48 13.05 11.64
N THR A 209 7.96 14.09 11.00
CA THR A 209 7.45 15.29 11.68
C THR A 209 6.07 15.11 12.33
N LEU A 210 5.38 14.03 12.01
CA LEU A 210 4.05 13.72 12.54
C LEU A 210 4.14 13.11 13.94
N LYS A 211 3.03 13.16 14.67
CA LYS A 211 2.83 12.37 15.89
C LYS A 211 2.00 11.14 15.52
N ILE A 212 2.58 9.95 15.62
CA ILE A 212 1.96 8.71 15.18
C ILE A 212 1.88 7.72 16.35
N ASP A 213 0.66 7.49 16.84
CA ASP A 213 0.38 6.48 17.86
C ASP A 213 -0.12 5.17 17.22
N LEU A 214 -0.71 5.25 16.01
CA LEU A 214 -1.17 4.12 15.21
C LEU A 214 -0.62 4.23 13.79
N LEU A 215 0.09 3.20 13.33
CA LEU A 215 0.58 3.08 11.95
C LEU A 215 -0.02 1.83 11.29
N LEU A 216 -0.75 2.03 10.20
CA LEU A 216 -1.41 1.01 9.41
C LEU A 216 -0.61 0.77 8.14
N LEU A 217 0.07 -0.38 8.05
CA LEU A 217 0.90 -0.73 6.89
C LEU A 217 0.07 -1.34 5.77
N GLY A 218 0.54 -1.25 4.54
CA GLY A 218 -0.13 -1.82 3.37
C GLY A 218 -0.28 -3.34 3.42
N HIS A 219 0.60 -4.01 4.18
CA HIS A 219 0.63 -5.48 4.27
C HIS A 219 0.89 -5.94 5.70
N HIS A 220 0.25 -7.04 6.06
CA HIS A 220 0.44 -7.89 7.23
C HIS A 220 0.23 -7.25 8.60
N PHE A 221 0.76 -6.05 8.85
CA PHE A 221 0.89 -5.56 10.21
C PHE A 221 0.38 -4.13 10.40
N ALA A 222 -0.10 -3.87 11.61
CA ALA A 222 -0.29 -2.54 12.16
C ALA A 222 0.59 -2.38 13.41
N LEU A 223 1.00 -1.15 13.70
CA LEU A 223 1.75 -0.81 14.89
C LEU A 223 0.88 0.08 15.78
N ILE A 224 0.69 -0.37 16.99
CA ILE A 224 0.03 0.37 18.08
C ILE A 224 1.05 0.63 19.16
N GLU A 225 0.99 1.77 19.83
CA GLU A 225 2.03 2.23 20.74
C GLU A 225 3.41 2.31 20.02
N ASP A 226 4.27 3.20 20.36
CA ASP A 226 5.60 3.38 19.74
C ASP A 226 5.64 3.34 18.19
N ALA A 227 4.47 3.53 17.54
CA ALA A 227 4.39 3.54 16.08
C ALA A 227 5.30 4.62 15.46
N GLN A 228 5.48 5.72 16.18
CA GLN A 228 6.42 6.79 15.82
C GLN A 228 7.85 6.28 15.64
N ALA A 229 8.31 5.31 16.44
CA ALA A 229 9.66 4.75 16.37
C ALA A 229 9.93 3.97 15.08
N MET A 230 8.88 3.62 14.32
CA MET A 230 9.03 2.94 13.04
C MET A 230 9.66 3.85 11.98
N ILE A 231 9.37 5.15 12.00
CA ILE A 231 9.83 6.07 10.94
C ILE A 231 11.37 6.22 10.93
N PRO A 232 12.06 6.54 12.05
CA PRO A 232 13.52 6.55 12.05
C PRO A 232 14.13 5.19 11.67
N LYS A 233 13.55 4.08 12.12
CA LYS A 233 14.01 2.74 11.70
C LYS A 233 13.88 2.52 10.19
N ALA A 234 12.79 3.00 9.58
CA ALA A 234 12.59 2.92 8.14
C ALA A 234 13.63 3.78 7.37
N ILE A 235 13.98 4.97 7.89
CA ILE A 235 15.02 5.82 7.33
C ILE A 235 16.37 5.10 7.37
N GLU A 236 16.79 4.60 8.55
CA GLU A 236 18.04 3.86 8.73
C GLU A 236 18.11 2.62 7.83
N ALA A 237 17.05 1.82 7.80
CA ALA A 237 16.98 0.65 6.94
C ALA A 237 17.07 1.00 5.46
N THR A 238 16.41 2.09 5.03
CA THR A 238 16.46 2.57 3.65
C THR A 238 17.86 3.01 3.27
N GLN A 239 18.53 3.77 4.15
CA GLN A 239 19.91 4.23 3.93
C GLN A 239 20.90 3.06 3.87
N ALA A 240 20.77 2.10 4.79
CA ALA A 240 21.63 0.91 4.82
C ALA A 240 21.43 0.04 3.56
N TYR A 241 20.17 -0.17 3.14
CA TYR A 241 19.87 -0.94 1.94
C TYR A 241 20.35 -0.21 0.67
N GLY A 242 20.12 1.10 0.57
CA GLY A 242 20.60 1.91 -0.54
C GLY A 242 22.12 1.86 -0.68
N LYS A 243 22.86 1.99 0.44
CA LYS A 243 24.32 1.86 0.46
C LYS A 243 24.77 0.47 -0.03
N ARG A 244 24.13 -0.60 0.44
CA ARG A 244 24.42 -1.98 -0.01
C ARG A 244 24.27 -2.10 -1.54
N ILE A 245 23.14 -1.62 -2.09
CA ILE A 245 22.89 -1.73 -3.53
C ILE A 245 23.89 -0.86 -4.34
N GLU A 246 24.25 0.32 -3.84
CA GLU A 246 25.26 1.16 -4.48
C GLU A 246 26.65 0.48 -4.52
N GLU A 247 27.06 -0.14 -3.42
CA GLU A 247 28.32 -0.92 -3.33
C GLU A 247 28.29 -2.11 -4.29
N GLU A 248 27.16 -2.84 -4.37
CA GLU A 248 27.01 -3.96 -5.29
C GLU A 248 27.02 -3.53 -6.76
N LEU A 249 26.35 -2.44 -7.10
CA LEU A 249 26.40 -1.87 -8.45
C LEU A 249 27.83 -1.49 -8.84
N LYS A 250 28.57 -0.83 -7.93
CA LYS A 250 29.97 -0.47 -8.15
C LYS A 250 30.85 -1.70 -8.34
N ALA A 251 30.71 -2.72 -7.48
CA ALA A 251 31.49 -3.95 -7.57
C ALA A 251 31.23 -4.76 -8.85
N ASN A 252 30.02 -4.64 -9.42
CA ASN A 252 29.64 -5.33 -10.66
C ASN A 252 29.70 -4.42 -11.91
N GLY A 253 30.43 -3.30 -11.87
CA GLY A 253 30.59 -2.40 -13.02
C GLY A 253 29.29 -1.80 -13.55
N GLY A 254 28.27 -1.66 -12.68
CA GLY A 254 26.94 -1.14 -13.02
C GLY A 254 25.98 -2.18 -13.62
N ASN A 255 26.36 -3.46 -13.66
CA ASN A 255 25.50 -4.53 -14.20
C ASN A 255 24.34 -4.83 -13.25
N GLN A 256 23.15 -4.29 -13.56
CA GLN A 256 21.95 -4.42 -12.74
C GLN A 256 21.50 -5.87 -12.60
N ASP A 257 21.55 -6.67 -13.68
CA ASP A 257 21.11 -8.08 -13.65
C ASP A 257 22.00 -8.94 -12.73
N ALA A 258 23.30 -8.68 -12.70
CA ALA A 258 24.21 -9.35 -11.77
C ALA A 258 23.89 -9.03 -10.31
N VAL A 259 23.55 -7.77 -10.02
CA VAL A 259 23.15 -7.33 -8.67
C VAL A 259 21.80 -7.94 -8.28
N VAL A 260 20.81 -7.97 -9.19
CA VAL A 260 19.52 -8.65 -8.94
C VAL A 260 19.74 -10.10 -8.56
N LYS A 261 20.53 -10.84 -9.35
CA LYS A 261 20.82 -12.26 -9.07
C LYS A 261 21.48 -12.46 -7.71
N LYS A 262 22.47 -11.63 -7.38
CA LYS A 262 23.19 -11.71 -6.12
C LYS A 262 22.28 -11.45 -4.92
N VAL A 263 21.57 -10.33 -4.92
CA VAL A 263 20.66 -9.96 -3.82
C VAL A 263 19.52 -10.97 -3.68
N PHE A 264 18.99 -11.48 -4.80
CA PHE A 264 18.00 -12.54 -4.79
C PHE A 264 18.54 -13.81 -4.12
N GLN A 265 19.73 -14.26 -4.54
CA GLN A 265 20.37 -15.44 -3.97
C GLN A 265 20.58 -15.30 -2.46
N GLU A 266 21.14 -14.17 -2.02
CA GLU A 266 21.43 -13.91 -0.61
C GLU A 266 20.15 -13.79 0.23
N ASP A 267 19.20 -12.93 -0.14
CA ASP A 267 18.07 -12.56 0.72
C ASP A 267 16.88 -13.53 0.60
N TYR A 268 16.62 -14.06 -0.62
CA TYR A 268 15.48 -14.94 -0.87
C TYR A 268 15.83 -16.41 -0.64
N VAL A 269 16.93 -16.88 -1.24
CA VAL A 269 17.27 -18.30 -1.26
C VAL A 269 18.02 -18.73 0.02
N GLU A 270 19.12 -18.04 0.37
CA GLU A 270 20.00 -18.42 1.46
C GLU A 270 19.46 -18.00 2.82
N ARG A 271 19.20 -16.70 2.99
CA ARG A 271 18.76 -16.14 4.27
C ARG A 271 17.27 -16.30 4.52
N LYS A 272 16.49 -16.57 3.46
CA LYS A 272 15.02 -16.75 3.50
C LYS A 272 14.28 -15.62 4.23
N LEU A 273 14.75 -14.39 4.07
CA LEU A 273 14.19 -13.22 4.75
C LEU A 273 12.85 -12.79 4.18
N ILE A 274 12.60 -13.10 2.91
CA ILE A 274 11.50 -12.51 2.15
C ILE A 274 10.19 -13.23 2.44
N ASN A 275 9.17 -12.44 2.81
CA ASN A 275 7.81 -12.90 3.07
C ASN A 275 6.88 -12.59 1.89
N GLN A 276 7.35 -12.88 0.67
CA GLN A 276 6.65 -12.63 -0.58
C GLN A 276 6.94 -13.79 -1.55
N GLU A 277 6.04 -14.07 -2.49
CA GLU A 277 6.30 -15.05 -3.55
C GLU A 277 7.47 -14.57 -4.44
N GLU A 278 8.18 -15.51 -5.04
CA GLU A 278 9.41 -15.27 -5.82
C GLU A 278 9.22 -14.22 -6.93
N ARG A 279 8.18 -14.40 -7.76
CA ARG A 279 7.96 -13.54 -8.93
C ARG A 279 7.68 -12.08 -8.56
N PRO A 280 6.74 -11.76 -7.65
CA PRO A 280 6.55 -10.39 -7.17
C PRO A 280 7.82 -9.80 -6.53
N PHE A 281 8.55 -10.61 -5.76
CA PHE A 281 9.81 -10.17 -5.17
C PHE A 281 10.84 -9.76 -6.22
N LEU A 282 11.05 -10.58 -7.25
CA LEU A 282 11.99 -10.27 -8.35
C LEU A 282 11.62 -9.00 -9.11
N ILE A 283 10.33 -8.77 -9.36
CA ILE A 283 9.83 -7.53 -9.99
C ILE A 283 10.21 -6.33 -9.13
N ASN A 284 9.92 -6.37 -7.84
CA ASN A 284 10.22 -5.29 -6.90
C ASN A 284 11.73 -5.06 -6.76
N LEU A 285 12.52 -6.13 -6.60
CA LEU A 285 13.97 -6.06 -6.50
C LEU A 285 14.60 -5.43 -7.75
N THR A 286 14.13 -5.84 -8.93
CA THR A 286 14.60 -5.26 -10.21
C THR A 286 14.30 -3.76 -10.27
N ALA A 287 13.09 -3.35 -9.87
CA ALA A 287 12.72 -1.94 -9.82
C ALA A 287 13.58 -1.15 -8.82
N GLN A 288 13.85 -1.69 -7.63
CA GLN A 288 14.72 -1.06 -6.61
C GLN A 288 16.14 -0.85 -7.12
N ILE A 289 16.74 -1.87 -7.74
CA ILE A 289 18.10 -1.80 -8.29
C ILE A 289 18.16 -0.80 -9.43
N LYS A 290 17.16 -0.78 -10.31
CA LYS A 290 17.03 0.21 -11.37
C LYS A 290 16.93 1.63 -10.81
N ALA A 291 16.07 1.86 -9.81
CA ALA A 291 15.93 3.18 -9.17
C ALA A 291 17.26 3.67 -8.57
N MET A 292 18.05 2.77 -7.98
CA MET A 292 19.39 3.09 -7.48
C MET A 292 20.39 3.39 -8.61
N ALA A 293 20.37 2.62 -9.70
CA ALA A 293 21.28 2.81 -10.83
C ALA A 293 21.02 4.12 -11.61
N GLU A 294 19.75 4.54 -11.68
CA GLU A 294 19.31 5.77 -12.37
C GLU A 294 19.41 7.02 -11.46
N ARG A 295 19.83 6.87 -10.22
CA ARG A 295 20.01 7.97 -9.28
C ARG A 295 21.03 8.96 -9.82
N LYS A 296 20.62 10.21 -9.99
CA LYS A 296 21.53 11.30 -10.38
C LYS A 296 22.45 11.61 -9.21
N LYS A 297 23.75 11.48 -9.43
CA LYS A 297 24.77 11.88 -8.45
C LYS A 297 24.88 13.39 -8.36
#